data_8e3d2be7acbe15a2530d739aa62929e4
#
_entry.id   8e3d2be7acbe15a2530d739aa62929e4
#
_cell.length_a   1.000
_cell.length_b   1.000
_cell.length_c   1.000
_cell.angle_alpha   90.00
_cell.angle_beta   90.00
_cell.angle_gamma   90.00
#
_symmetry.space_group_name_H-M   'P 1'
#
loop_
_entity.id
_entity.type
_entity.pdbx_description
1 polymer ?
#
loop_
_entity_poly.entity_id
_entity_poly.type
_entity_poly.pdbx_seq_one_letter_code
_entity_poly.pdbx_strand_id
1 'polypeptide(L)'
;MIRLFNINNYVIDTSKFNNFLHDEIVTDFENKFKSYVGAKYACSLNSATNAIFLSFVGKNVCPNIPSVIPPVVVNAVVTSGNEFKFSDNIDWVGNSYVLHEFTDYKIVDSAQKVEKNQFKKECNSQDLMIFSFYPTKPLGGADGGMIVTDDYEKYKWYKEAVLNCTTYANNNWERGISFPGYKMYMNSIQAKILLNNFKFFHKKIRVLSSLVTTYNSELGYNNTSQHLYRIEVVHNKTFIEKMKKLGIICGIHYPALHLNSIYNGGRKFDCPKSKKLYHRTVSLPMNEKLSFYELEYIIDKVKELI
;
A
#
# COMPACT_ATOMS: atom_id res chain seq x y z
N MET A 1 2.06 -23.76 11.75
CA MET A 1 1.77 -22.35 12.15
C MET A 1 1.16 -21.62 10.97
N ILE A 2 -0.07 -21.16 11.13
CA ILE A 2 -0.83 -20.46 10.09
C ILE A 2 -0.40 -18.99 10.08
N ARG A 3 0.11 -18.51 8.93
CA ARG A 3 0.66 -17.16 8.83
C ARG A 3 -0.41 -16.12 8.46
N LEU A 4 -0.26 -14.92 9.00
CA LEU A 4 -1.13 -13.78 8.68
C LEU A 4 -1.09 -13.44 7.18
N PHE A 5 0.12 -13.33 6.62
CA PHE A 5 0.39 -13.10 5.20
C PHE A 5 1.29 -14.19 4.65
N ASN A 6 1.16 -14.43 3.35
CA ASN A 6 2.12 -15.23 2.61
C ASN A 6 3.11 -14.29 1.91
N ILE A 7 4.39 -14.42 2.24
CA ILE A 7 5.49 -13.75 1.55
C ILE A 7 6.20 -14.80 0.71
N ASN A 8 6.18 -14.62 -0.61
CA ASN A 8 6.80 -15.55 -1.54
C ASN A 8 8.32 -15.35 -1.58
N ASN A 9 9.06 -16.45 -1.64
CA ASN A 9 10.44 -16.43 -2.08
C ASN A 9 10.46 -16.44 -3.61
N TYR A 10 11.30 -15.58 -4.20
CA TYR A 10 11.38 -15.42 -5.65
C TYR A 10 12.70 -16.01 -6.16
N VAL A 11 12.61 -16.87 -7.18
CA VAL A 11 13.74 -17.24 -8.02
C VAL A 11 13.60 -16.45 -9.33
N ILE A 12 14.62 -15.66 -9.67
CA ILE A 12 14.60 -14.77 -10.83
C ILE A 12 15.71 -15.19 -11.77
N ASP A 13 15.33 -15.49 -13.01
CA ASP A 13 16.30 -15.63 -14.09
C ASP A 13 16.76 -14.22 -14.52
N THR A 14 17.96 -13.87 -14.11
CA THR A 14 18.57 -12.57 -14.40
C THR A 14 19.36 -12.57 -15.72
N SER A 15 19.56 -13.71 -16.37
CA SER A 15 20.29 -13.83 -17.62
C SER A 15 19.64 -13.08 -18.79
N LYS A 16 18.34 -12.76 -18.65
CA LYS A 16 17.53 -12.07 -19.67
C LYS A 16 17.44 -10.56 -19.46
N PHE A 17 18.12 -10.01 -18.46
CA PHE A 17 18.14 -8.57 -18.27
C PHE A 17 19.26 -7.93 -19.11
N ASN A 18 18.91 -6.95 -19.94
CA ASN A 18 19.86 -6.09 -20.58
C ASN A 18 20.48 -5.10 -19.57
N ASN A 19 19.70 -4.70 -18.57
CA ASN A 19 20.11 -3.79 -17.50
C ASN A 19 19.36 -4.09 -16.20
N PHE A 20 20.06 -4.29 -15.09
CA PHE A 20 19.45 -4.56 -13.78
C PHE A 20 18.66 -3.38 -13.20
N LEU A 21 18.96 -2.16 -13.63
CA LEU A 21 18.35 -0.96 -13.07
C LEU A 21 17.28 -0.35 -13.98
N HIS A 22 17.51 -0.39 -15.30
CA HIS A 22 16.73 0.38 -16.29
C HIS A 22 16.38 -0.45 -17.52
N ASP A 23 15.99 -1.70 -17.33
CA ASP A 23 15.50 -2.56 -18.41
C ASP A 23 14.07 -2.15 -18.80
N GLU A 24 13.70 -2.40 -20.06
CA GLU A 24 12.36 -2.13 -20.61
C GLU A 24 11.23 -2.80 -19.81
N ILE A 25 11.56 -3.84 -19.05
CA ILE A 25 10.62 -4.55 -18.17
C ILE A 25 9.95 -3.63 -17.14
N VAL A 26 10.59 -2.52 -16.75
CA VAL A 26 10.00 -1.50 -15.87
C VAL A 26 8.86 -0.80 -16.59
N THR A 27 9.08 -0.39 -17.83
CA THR A 27 8.07 0.23 -18.71
C THR A 27 6.93 -0.75 -19.02
N ASP A 28 7.23 -2.01 -19.24
CA ASP A 28 6.22 -3.07 -19.42
C ASP A 28 5.30 -3.20 -18.22
N PHE A 29 5.86 -3.15 -17.01
CA PHE A 29 5.07 -3.19 -15.79
C PHE A 29 4.21 -1.93 -15.64
N GLU A 30 4.76 -0.75 -15.85
CA GLU A 30 4.02 0.51 -15.83
C GLU A 30 2.83 0.49 -16.81
N ASN A 31 3.07 0.04 -18.05
CA ASN A 31 2.04 -0.04 -19.10
C ASN A 31 0.91 -1.02 -18.75
N LYS A 32 1.24 -2.19 -18.23
CA LYS A 32 0.24 -3.18 -17.80
C LYS A 32 -0.56 -2.69 -16.60
N PHE A 33 0.11 -2.11 -15.62
CA PHE A 33 -0.53 -1.64 -14.40
C PHE A 33 -1.47 -0.46 -14.65
N LYS A 34 -1.00 0.60 -15.38
CA LYS A 34 -1.86 1.74 -15.72
C LYS A 34 -3.09 1.33 -16.51
N SER A 35 -2.92 0.40 -17.46
CA SER A 35 -4.05 -0.12 -18.24
C SER A 35 -5.06 -0.87 -17.37
N TYR A 36 -4.58 -1.60 -16.37
CA TYR A 36 -5.44 -2.32 -15.43
C TYR A 36 -6.25 -1.38 -14.54
N VAL A 37 -5.61 -0.36 -13.95
CA VAL A 37 -6.29 0.59 -13.07
C VAL A 37 -7.03 1.69 -13.83
N GLY A 38 -6.81 1.81 -15.14
CA GLY A 38 -7.52 2.71 -16.03
C GLY A 38 -6.98 4.14 -16.04
N ALA A 39 -5.68 4.34 -15.79
CA ALA A 39 -5.00 5.62 -15.89
C ALA A 39 -4.24 5.73 -17.23
N LYS A 40 -3.95 6.97 -17.66
CA LYS A 40 -3.16 7.24 -18.87
C LYS A 40 -1.66 7.08 -18.64
N TYR A 41 -1.17 7.47 -17.47
CA TYR A 41 0.24 7.52 -17.14
C TYR A 41 0.53 6.79 -15.82
N ALA A 42 1.73 6.21 -15.73
CA ALA A 42 2.25 5.56 -14.53
C ALA A 42 3.74 5.83 -14.37
N CYS A 43 4.15 6.16 -13.16
CA CYS A 43 5.54 6.28 -12.76
C CYS A 43 5.81 5.31 -11.61
N SER A 44 6.68 4.34 -11.83
CA SER A 44 7.08 3.37 -10.81
C SER A 44 8.25 3.88 -9.96
N LEU A 45 8.18 3.58 -8.66
CA LEU A 45 9.18 3.92 -7.67
C LEU A 45 9.64 2.67 -6.90
N ASN A 46 10.76 2.80 -6.21
CA ASN A 46 11.29 1.71 -5.37
C ASN A 46 10.44 1.43 -4.11
N SER A 47 9.54 2.35 -3.71
CA SER A 47 8.55 2.15 -2.64
C SER A 47 7.38 3.14 -2.74
N ALA A 48 6.23 2.78 -2.18
CA ALA A 48 5.10 3.71 -2.03
C ALA A 48 5.39 4.84 -1.04
N THR A 49 6.25 4.62 -0.06
CA THR A 49 6.71 5.66 0.88
C THR A 49 7.38 6.80 0.13
N ASN A 50 8.24 6.48 -0.84
CA ASN A 50 8.88 7.47 -1.69
C ASN A 50 7.90 8.14 -2.66
N ALA A 51 6.86 7.45 -3.11
CA ALA A 51 5.78 8.04 -3.89
C ALA A 51 5.02 9.11 -3.08
N ILE A 52 4.69 8.81 -1.82
CA ILE A 52 4.08 9.79 -0.90
C ILE A 52 5.05 10.96 -0.66
N PHE A 53 6.31 10.69 -0.31
CA PHE A 53 7.33 11.72 -0.08
C PHE A 53 7.41 12.70 -1.27
N LEU A 54 7.58 12.20 -2.50
CA LEU A 54 7.66 13.05 -3.69
C LEU A 54 6.39 13.85 -3.96
N SER A 55 5.22 13.31 -3.59
CA SER A 55 3.94 14.00 -3.79
C SER A 55 3.76 15.20 -2.85
N PHE A 56 4.56 15.28 -1.79
CA PHE A 56 4.52 16.36 -0.80
C PHE A 56 5.75 17.27 -0.81
N VAL A 57 6.83 16.92 -1.52
CA VAL A 57 8.04 17.77 -1.61
C VAL A 57 7.69 19.17 -2.12
N GLY A 58 8.11 20.20 -1.35
CA GLY A 58 7.93 21.60 -1.70
C GLY A 58 6.49 22.12 -1.64
N LYS A 59 5.55 21.38 -1.05
CA LYS A 59 4.12 21.76 -1.03
C LYS A 59 3.73 22.69 0.10
N ASN A 60 4.45 22.65 1.24
CA ASN A 60 4.16 23.46 2.43
C ASN A 60 2.69 23.37 2.88
N VAL A 61 2.23 22.15 3.15
CA VAL A 61 0.85 21.82 3.53
C VAL A 61 0.80 21.07 4.86
N CYS A 62 -0.43 20.93 5.41
CA CYS A 62 -0.68 20.22 6.66
C CYS A 62 -1.84 19.23 6.47
N PRO A 63 -1.59 18.02 5.86
CA PRO A 63 -2.63 17.04 5.64
C PRO A 63 -3.22 16.48 6.94
N ASN A 64 -4.51 16.11 6.89
CA ASN A 64 -5.21 15.41 7.95
C ASN A 64 -5.02 13.89 7.75
N ILE A 65 -4.04 13.30 8.43
CA ILE A 65 -3.70 11.88 8.28
C ILE A 65 -4.51 11.05 9.29
N PRO A 66 -5.14 9.92 8.87
CA PRO A 66 -5.77 9.02 9.82
C PRO A 66 -4.81 8.60 10.95
N SER A 67 -5.28 8.61 12.18
CA SER A 67 -4.41 8.23 13.31
C SER A 67 -4.05 6.73 13.31
N VAL A 68 -5.01 5.87 12.93
CA VAL A 68 -4.76 4.43 12.73
C VAL A 68 -4.19 4.22 11.34
N ILE A 69 -2.84 4.27 11.23
CA ILE A 69 -2.14 4.23 9.94
C ILE A 69 -0.73 3.63 10.10
N PRO A 70 -0.14 3.05 9.05
CA PRO A 70 1.28 2.71 9.06
C PRO A 70 2.15 3.96 9.24
N PRO A 71 3.18 3.92 10.11
CA PRO A 71 4.07 5.06 10.38
C PRO A 71 4.70 5.67 9.12
N VAL A 72 4.95 4.86 8.10
CA VAL A 72 5.60 5.28 6.85
C VAL A 72 4.89 6.44 6.14
N VAL A 73 3.57 6.57 6.30
CA VAL A 73 2.79 7.67 5.70
C VAL A 73 3.13 8.99 6.38
N VAL A 74 3.07 9.04 7.73
CA VAL A 74 3.43 10.23 8.50
C VAL A 74 4.90 10.58 8.28
N ASN A 75 5.78 9.55 8.29
CA ASN A 75 7.21 9.75 8.05
C ASN A 75 7.48 10.40 6.68
N ALA A 76 6.83 9.93 5.62
CA ALA A 76 6.99 10.48 4.28
C ALA A 76 6.56 11.96 4.20
N VAL A 77 5.44 12.33 4.84
CA VAL A 77 4.95 13.71 4.90
C VAL A 77 5.92 14.60 5.68
N VAL A 78 6.36 14.17 6.87
CA VAL A 78 7.27 14.95 7.71
C VAL A 78 8.64 15.12 7.06
N THR A 79 9.21 14.04 6.51
CA THR A 79 10.54 14.09 5.87
C THR A 79 10.53 14.88 4.56
N SER A 80 9.37 15.06 3.93
CA SER A 80 9.20 15.97 2.78
C SER A 80 9.09 17.46 3.17
N GLY A 81 9.24 17.80 4.47
CA GLY A 81 9.21 19.16 4.97
C GLY A 81 7.81 19.70 5.26
N ASN A 82 6.81 18.83 5.41
CA ASN A 82 5.45 19.24 5.67
C ASN A 82 5.03 18.94 7.12
N GLU A 83 4.06 19.69 7.62
CA GLU A 83 3.37 19.40 8.88
C GLU A 83 2.27 18.36 8.65
N PHE A 84 1.63 17.92 9.73
CA PHE A 84 0.45 17.06 9.67
C PHE A 84 -0.43 17.24 10.90
N LYS A 85 -1.70 16.83 10.76
CA LYS A 85 -2.64 16.65 11.88
C LYS A 85 -3.20 15.22 11.82
N PHE A 86 -3.57 14.67 12.98
CA PHE A 86 -4.28 13.41 13.00
C PHE A 86 -5.79 13.63 12.89
N SER A 87 -6.42 12.78 12.07
CA SER A 87 -7.87 12.63 12.00
C SER A 87 -8.31 11.31 12.63
N ASP A 88 -9.57 11.26 13.07
CA ASP A 88 -10.19 10.06 13.66
C ASP A 88 -10.92 9.21 12.59
N ASN A 89 -10.46 9.25 11.34
CA ASN A 89 -10.96 8.41 10.26
C ASN A 89 -10.41 6.99 10.39
N ILE A 90 -11.30 6.01 10.56
CA ILE A 90 -10.97 4.58 10.69
C ILE A 90 -11.51 3.72 9.55
N ASP A 91 -12.35 4.28 8.68
CA ASP A 91 -13.10 3.53 7.66
C ASP A 91 -12.26 3.22 6.42
N TRP A 92 -11.12 3.88 6.26
CA TRP A 92 -10.20 3.72 5.14
C TRP A 92 -9.43 2.39 5.15
N VAL A 93 -9.26 1.75 6.33
CA VAL A 93 -8.38 0.57 6.48
C VAL A 93 -8.88 -0.58 5.59
N GLY A 94 -8.03 -1.01 4.68
CA GLY A 94 -8.37 -2.02 3.68
C GLY A 94 -8.87 -1.45 2.35
N ASN A 95 -9.04 -0.13 2.26
CA ASN A 95 -9.49 0.61 1.08
C ASN A 95 -8.46 1.64 0.62
N SER A 96 -8.80 2.41 -0.40
CA SER A 96 -8.18 3.68 -0.75
C SER A 96 -8.79 4.82 0.07
N TYR A 97 -8.05 5.90 0.25
CA TYR A 97 -8.55 7.12 0.90
C TYR A 97 -7.83 8.35 0.36
N VAL A 98 -8.48 9.51 0.49
CA VAL A 98 -7.86 10.80 0.15
C VAL A 98 -6.86 11.16 1.23
N LEU A 99 -5.56 11.13 0.88
CA LEU A 99 -4.47 11.50 1.78
C LEU A 99 -4.36 13.01 1.95
N HIS A 100 -4.56 13.75 0.84
CA HIS A 100 -4.61 15.21 0.83
C HIS A 100 -5.37 15.73 -0.39
N GLU A 101 -6.05 16.86 -0.21
CA GLU A 101 -6.77 17.57 -1.26
C GLU A 101 -6.19 18.98 -1.42
N PHE A 102 -5.70 19.28 -2.62
CA PHE A 102 -5.28 20.61 -3.05
C PHE A 102 -6.45 21.29 -3.76
N THR A 103 -6.28 22.54 -4.15
CA THR A 103 -7.33 23.29 -4.85
C THR A 103 -7.76 22.65 -6.17
N ASP A 104 -6.82 22.05 -6.90
CA ASP A 104 -7.00 21.58 -8.28
C ASP A 104 -6.87 20.06 -8.45
N TYR A 105 -6.36 19.35 -7.45
CA TYR A 105 -6.23 17.89 -7.47
C TYR A 105 -6.15 17.29 -6.06
N LYS A 106 -6.31 15.99 -5.95
CA LYS A 106 -6.10 15.25 -4.70
C LYS A 106 -5.06 14.16 -4.86
N ILE A 107 -4.48 13.75 -3.72
CA ILE A 107 -3.64 12.56 -3.60
C ILE A 107 -4.48 11.48 -2.94
N VAL A 108 -4.65 10.35 -3.62
CA VAL A 108 -5.34 9.16 -3.12
C VAL A 108 -4.29 8.10 -2.78
N ASP A 109 -4.21 7.70 -1.51
CA ASP A 109 -3.41 6.54 -1.09
C ASP A 109 -4.25 5.27 -1.27
N SER A 110 -3.82 4.41 -2.18
CA SER A 110 -4.40 3.11 -2.49
C SER A 110 -3.43 1.96 -2.19
N ALA A 111 -2.59 2.11 -1.17
CA ALA A 111 -1.62 1.10 -0.79
C ALA A 111 -2.23 -0.24 -0.31
N GLN A 112 -3.55 -0.29 -0.08
CA GLN A 112 -4.25 -1.48 0.42
C GLN A 112 -5.28 -2.04 -0.57
N LYS A 113 -5.49 -1.40 -1.71
CA LYS A 113 -6.51 -1.76 -2.69
C LYS A 113 -5.97 -1.67 -4.10
N VAL A 114 -6.24 -2.69 -4.93
CA VAL A 114 -5.91 -2.70 -6.36
C VAL A 114 -7.08 -3.32 -7.12
N GLU A 115 -7.82 -2.52 -7.88
CA GLU A 115 -8.98 -2.95 -8.65
C GLU A 115 -8.89 -2.54 -10.13
N LYS A 116 -9.60 -3.27 -10.98
CA LYS A 116 -9.72 -2.91 -12.39
C LYS A 116 -10.50 -1.60 -12.54
N ASN A 117 -9.95 -0.66 -13.33
CA ASN A 117 -10.49 0.68 -13.57
C ASN A 117 -10.65 1.53 -12.29
N GLN A 118 -9.85 1.26 -11.27
CA GLN A 118 -9.96 1.94 -9.97
C GLN A 118 -9.69 3.43 -10.08
N PHE A 119 -8.67 3.85 -10.84
CA PHE A 119 -8.37 5.27 -11.06
C PHE A 119 -9.56 6.01 -11.66
N LYS A 120 -10.19 5.45 -12.70
CA LYS A 120 -11.38 6.04 -13.33
C LYS A 120 -12.59 6.18 -12.41
N LYS A 121 -12.70 5.32 -11.40
CA LYS A 121 -13.82 5.33 -10.44
C LYS A 121 -13.62 6.32 -9.31
N GLU A 122 -12.37 6.53 -8.87
CA GLU A 122 -12.04 7.21 -7.63
C GLU A 122 -11.32 8.56 -7.84
N CYS A 123 -10.82 8.82 -9.06
CA CYS A 123 -10.00 9.98 -9.38
C CYS A 123 -10.50 10.74 -10.61
N ASN A 124 -10.18 12.04 -10.63
CA ASN A 124 -10.26 12.89 -11.81
C ASN A 124 -8.92 12.89 -12.56
N SER A 125 -8.88 13.51 -13.73
CA SER A 125 -7.70 13.52 -14.61
C SER A 125 -6.45 14.15 -13.97
N GLN A 126 -6.63 15.14 -13.08
CA GLN A 126 -5.55 15.85 -12.41
C GLN A 126 -5.05 15.17 -11.15
N ASP A 127 -5.79 14.17 -10.64
CA ASP A 127 -5.47 13.50 -9.37
C ASP A 127 -4.26 12.59 -9.48
N LEU A 128 -3.68 12.29 -8.32
CA LEU A 128 -2.64 11.29 -8.15
C LEU A 128 -3.19 10.12 -7.36
N MET A 129 -2.97 8.89 -7.82
CA MET A 129 -3.26 7.70 -7.02
C MET A 129 -1.98 6.91 -6.79
N ILE A 130 -1.71 6.55 -5.53
CA ILE A 130 -0.49 5.89 -5.10
C ILE A 130 -0.80 4.45 -4.71
N PHE A 131 -0.02 3.51 -5.25
CA PHE A 131 -0.11 2.08 -4.95
C PHE A 131 1.18 1.58 -4.31
N SER A 132 1.05 0.56 -3.45
CA SER A 132 2.16 -0.12 -2.79
C SER A 132 2.28 -1.55 -3.28
N PHE A 133 3.52 -1.97 -3.54
CA PHE A 133 3.87 -3.33 -3.89
C PHE A 133 4.75 -4.00 -2.81
N TYR A 134 4.63 -3.54 -1.57
CA TYR A 134 5.24 -4.20 -0.42
C TYR A 134 4.79 -5.68 -0.37
N PRO A 135 5.64 -6.64 0.06
CA PRO A 135 5.36 -8.07 -0.08
C PRO A 135 4.00 -8.55 0.40
N THR A 136 3.44 -7.93 1.43
CA THR A 136 2.13 -8.32 2.00
C THR A 136 0.92 -7.71 1.27
N LYS A 137 1.13 -6.82 0.31
CA LYS A 137 0.03 -6.11 -0.38
C LYS A 137 -0.71 -7.01 -1.37
N PRO A 138 -1.93 -6.64 -1.80
CA PRO A 138 -2.71 -7.43 -2.77
C PRO A 138 -1.89 -7.82 -4.00
N LEU A 139 -1.20 -6.87 -4.62
CA LEU A 139 -0.16 -7.10 -5.64
C LEU A 139 1.21 -6.87 -5.00
N GLY A 140 1.64 -7.77 -4.10
CA GLY A 140 2.93 -7.68 -3.45
C GLY A 140 4.08 -8.19 -4.32
N GLY A 141 5.27 -7.62 -4.15
CA GLY A 141 6.51 -8.01 -4.81
C GLY A 141 7.71 -7.93 -3.87
N ALA A 142 8.87 -7.60 -4.39
CA ALA A 142 10.08 -7.31 -3.61
C ALA A 142 10.18 -5.81 -3.30
N ASP A 143 9.11 -5.27 -2.70
CA ASP A 143 8.83 -3.84 -2.55
C ASP A 143 8.53 -3.14 -3.88
N GLY A 144 8.19 -1.86 -3.81
CA GLY A 144 7.85 -1.00 -4.94
C GLY A 144 6.67 -0.08 -4.64
N GLY A 145 6.54 0.93 -5.47
CA GLY A 145 5.42 1.86 -5.48
C GLY A 145 5.06 2.28 -6.90
N MET A 146 3.87 2.85 -7.07
CA MET A 146 3.43 3.41 -8.34
C MET A 146 2.60 4.66 -8.09
N ILE A 147 2.88 5.72 -8.85
CA ILE A 147 1.98 6.87 -8.99
C ILE A 147 1.31 6.75 -10.34
N VAL A 148 -0.01 6.85 -10.38
CA VAL A 148 -0.77 6.95 -11.63
C VAL A 148 -1.55 8.25 -11.69
N THR A 149 -1.73 8.77 -12.91
CA THR A 149 -2.45 10.02 -13.19
C THR A 149 -2.85 10.06 -14.66
N ASP A 150 -3.78 10.95 -15.00
CA ASP A 150 -4.08 11.31 -16.40
C ASP A 150 -3.43 12.64 -16.81
N ASP A 151 -2.72 13.31 -15.89
CA ASP A 151 -2.00 14.57 -16.11
C ASP A 151 -0.59 14.29 -16.63
N TYR A 152 -0.31 14.71 -17.85
CA TYR A 152 1.00 14.49 -18.52
C TYR A 152 2.12 15.27 -17.85
N GLU A 153 1.89 16.53 -17.42
CA GLU A 153 2.95 17.36 -16.84
C GLU A 153 3.37 16.84 -15.46
N LYS A 154 2.41 16.42 -14.62
CA LYS A 154 2.72 15.73 -13.37
C LYS A 154 3.48 14.43 -13.62
N TYR A 155 3.02 13.59 -14.56
CA TYR A 155 3.73 12.35 -14.93
C TYR A 155 5.17 12.62 -15.36
N LYS A 156 5.39 13.57 -16.25
CA LYS A 156 6.73 13.96 -16.74
C LYS A 156 7.63 14.38 -15.58
N TRP A 157 7.13 15.24 -14.70
CA TRP A 157 7.87 15.67 -13.52
C TRP A 157 8.27 14.49 -12.62
N TYR A 158 7.36 13.54 -12.33
CA TYR A 158 7.69 12.37 -11.53
C TYR A 158 8.74 11.47 -12.21
N LYS A 159 8.62 11.24 -13.51
CA LYS A 159 9.61 10.43 -14.26
C LYS A 159 11.00 11.04 -14.22
N GLU A 160 11.12 12.35 -14.31
CA GLU A 160 12.39 13.07 -14.18
C GLU A 160 12.88 13.05 -12.73
N ALA A 161 12.01 13.36 -11.76
CA ALA A 161 12.35 13.45 -10.34
C ALA A 161 12.93 12.14 -9.78
N VAL A 162 12.35 10.98 -10.13
CA VAL A 162 12.82 9.67 -9.64
C VAL A 162 14.17 9.24 -10.21
N LEU A 163 14.61 9.85 -11.33
CA LEU A 163 15.86 9.58 -12.06
C LEU A 163 16.93 10.66 -11.85
N ASN A 164 16.98 11.28 -10.67
CA ASN A 164 17.89 12.40 -10.36
C ASN A 164 17.69 13.64 -11.26
N CYS A 165 16.53 13.80 -11.87
CA CYS A 165 16.26 14.81 -12.90
C CYS A 165 17.24 14.83 -14.08
N THR A 166 17.77 13.66 -14.40
CA THR A 166 18.64 13.53 -15.57
C THR A 166 17.83 13.14 -16.78
N THR A 167 17.90 13.96 -17.82
CA THR A 167 17.42 13.58 -19.16
C THR A 167 18.59 12.99 -19.94
N TYR A 168 18.33 11.86 -20.64
CA TYR A 168 19.31 11.34 -21.58
C TYR A 168 19.27 12.19 -22.87
N ALA A 169 20.39 12.84 -23.19
CA ALA A 169 20.57 13.44 -24.49
C ALA A 169 20.88 12.37 -25.56
N ASN A 170 20.93 12.76 -26.83
CA ASN A 170 21.22 11.85 -27.96
C ASN A 170 22.57 11.13 -27.81
N ASN A 171 23.49 11.67 -27.02
CA ASN A 171 24.77 11.06 -26.68
C ASN A 171 24.69 10.48 -25.25
N ASN A 172 25.06 9.22 -25.07
CA ASN A 172 24.98 8.49 -23.80
C ASN A 172 25.75 9.10 -22.61
N TRP A 173 26.66 10.03 -22.86
CA TRP A 173 27.46 10.75 -21.85
C TRP A 173 26.95 12.15 -21.53
N GLU A 174 26.04 12.70 -22.33
CA GLU A 174 25.43 14.00 -22.07
C GLU A 174 24.13 13.81 -21.29
N ARG A 175 24.06 14.41 -20.09
CA ARG A 175 22.86 14.41 -19.25
C ARG A 175 22.48 15.86 -18.95
N GLY A 176 21.30 16.26 -19.40
CA GLY A 176 20.69 17.50 -18.94
C GLY A 176 20.18 17.30 -17.50
N ILE A 177 20.28 18.35 -16.66
CA ILE A 177 19.72 18.39 -15.31
C ILE A 177 18.75 19.55 -15.26
N SER A 178 17.46 19.27 -14.99
CA SER A 178 16.41 20.28 -14.97
C SER A 178 16.22 20.88 -13.57
N PHE A 179 16.36 20.07 -12.52
CA PHE A 179 16.22 20.45 -11.10
C PHE A 179 16.90 19.39 -10.21
N PRO A 180 17.13 19.65 -8.89
CA PRO A 180 17.62 18.62 -7.97
C PRO A 180 16.60 17.50 -7.83
N GLY A 181 16.94 16.30 -8.32
CA GLY A 181 16.05 15.12 -8.30
C GLY A 181 16.45 14.07 -7.28
N TYR A 182 15.83 12.92 -7.36
CA TYR A 182 15.95 11.82 -6.39
C TYR A 182 16.29 10.51 -7.10
N LYS A 183 16.97 9.60 -6.40
CA LYS A 183 17.24 8.25 -6.88
C LYS A 183 16.21 7.28 -6.29
N MET A 184 14.98 7.30 -6.82
CA MET A 184 13.83 6.58 -6.26
C MET A 184 13.12 5.69 -7.28
N TYR A 185 13.70 5.42 -8.43
CA TYR A 185 13.12 4.59 -9.48
C TYR A 185 12.97 3.12 -9.06
N MET A 186 11.99 2.43 -9.61
CA MET A 186 11.87 0.96 -9.54
C MET A 186 12.96 0.33 -10.40
N ASN A 187 13.64 -0.69 -9.89
CA ASN A 187 14.64 -1.45 -10.65
C ASN A 187 14.00 -2.62 -11.42
N SER A 188 14.77 -3.17 -12.36
CA SER A 188 14.32 -4.26 -13.25
C SER A 188 13.94 -5.54 -12.49
N ILE A 189 14.59 -5.84 -11.36
CA ILE A 189 14.30 -7.01 -10.52
C ILE A 189 12.92 -6.87 -9.86
N GLN A 190 12.63 -5.69 -9.29
CA GLN A 190 11.31 -5.42 -8.69
C GLN A 190 10.21 -5.53 -9.76
N ALA A 191 10.41 -4.90 -10.92
CA ALA A 191 9.45 -4.95 -12.02
C ALA A 191 9.21 -6.38 -12.53
N LYS A 192 10.26 -7.22 -12.65
CA LYS A 192 10.15 -8.61 -13.07
C LYS A 192 9.29 -9.44 -12.12
N ILE A 193 9.53 -9.30 -10.82
CA ILE A 193 8.73 -9.96 -9.78
C ILE A 193 7.26 -9.54 -9.90
N LEU A 194 7.02 -8.23 -10.00
CA LEU A 194 5.67 -7.69 -10.09
C LEU A 194 4.94 -8.12 -11.35
N LEU A 195 5.60 -8.14 -12.50
CA LEU A 195 5.02 -8.67 -13.75
C LEU A 195 4.65 -10.15 -13.64
N ASN A 196 5.49 -10.95 -12.99
CA ASN A 196 5.20 -12.36 -12.76
C ASN A 196 4.00 -12.54 -11.83
N ASN A 197 3.92 -11.77 -10.74
CA ASN A 197 2.80 -11.82 -9.81
C ASN A 197 1.51 -11.31 -10.45
N PHE A 198 1.61 -10.30 -11.31
CA PHE A 198 0.47 -9.73 -12.01
C PHE A 198 -0.23 -10.72 -12.95
N LYS A 199 0.51 -11.68 -13.54
CA LYS A 199 -0.07 -12.76 -14.37
C LYS A 199 -1.11 -13.59 -13.59
N PHE A 200 -0.88 -13.79 -12.30
CA PHE A 200 -1.73 -14.59 -11.42
C PHE A 200 -2.63 -13.74 -10.51
N PHE A 201 -2.61 -12.42 -10.66
CA PHE A 201 -3.29 -11.50 -9.77
C PHE A 201 -4.81 -11.74 -9.72
N HIS A 202 -5.47 -11.96 -10.87
CA HIS A 202 -6.91 -12.28 -10.90
C HIS A 202 -7.25 -13.57 -10.14
N LYS A 203 -6.39 -14.58 -10.21
CA LYS A 203 -6.59 -15.84 -9.46
C LYS A 203 -6.47 -15.57 -7.97
N LYS A 204 -5.43 -14.81 -7.56
CA LYS A 204 -5.22 -14.43 -6.16
C LYS A 204 -6.43 -13.65 -5.62
N ILE A 205 -6.90 -12.63 -6.32
CA ILE A 205 -8.05 -11.82 -5.91
C ILE A 205 -9.31 -12.66 -5.73
N ARG A 206 -9.58 -13.63 -6.62
CA ARG A 206 -10.72 -14.56 -6.45
C ARG A 206 -10.62 -15.38 -5.19
N VAL A 207 -9.45 -15.92 -4.88
CA VAL A 207 -9.22 -16.68 -3.63
C VAL A 207 -9.44 -15.77 -2.42
N LEU A 208 -8.84 -14.58 -2.38
CA LEU A 208 -9.00 -13.64 -1.28
C LEU A 208 -10.47 -13.21 -1.08
N SER A 209 -11.20 -12.98 -2.17
CA SER A 209 -12.64 -12.66 -2.10
C SER A 209 -13.46 -13.81 -1.52
N SER A 210 -13.15 -15.04 -1.90
CA SER A 210 -13.80 -16.24 -1.32
C SER A 210 -13.53 -16.35 0.18
N LEU A 211 -12.28 -16.11 0.63
CA LEU A 211 -11.93 -16.10 2.05
C LEU A 211 -12.73 -15.04 2.81
N VAL A 212 -12.83 -13.82 2.27
CA VAL A 212 -13.64 -12.74 2.88
C VAL A 212 -15.10 -13.15 3.01
N THR A 213 -15.67 -13.73 1.95
CA THR A 213 -17.07 -14.19 1.96
C THR A 213 -17.30 -15.25 3.05
N THR A 214 -16.42 -16.25 3.16
CA THR A 214 -16.53 -17.31 4.16
C THR A 214 -16.36 -16.75 5.59
N TYR A 215 -15.35 -15.92 5.81
CA TYR A 215 -15.20 -15.28 7.12
C TYR A 215 -16.41 -14.42 7.49
N ASN A 216 -16.97 -13.66 6.55
CA ASN A 216 -18.14 -12.82 6.79
C ASN A 216 -19.36 -13.67 7.19
N SER A 217 -19.65 -14.75 6.45
CA SER A 217 -20.78 -15.63 6.75
C SER A 217 -20.65 -16.32 8.10
N GLU A 218 -19.44 -16.75 8.46
CA GLU A 218 -19.19 -17.55 9.65
C GLU A 218 -19.02 -16.72 10.92
N LEU A 219 -18.50 -15.49 10.81
CA LEU A 219 -18.19 -14.63 11.96
C LEU A 219 -19.14 -13.43 12.11
N GLY A 220 -20.08 -13.23 11.17
CA GLY A 220 -21.08 -12.16 11.25
C GLY A 220 -20.52 -10.76 10.96
N TYR A 221 -19.44 -10.65 10.16
CA TYR A 221 -18.85 -9.37 9.74
C TYR A 221 -19.17 -9.03 8.29
N ASN A 222 -18.92 -7.78 7.91
CA ASN A 222 -19.09 -7.26 6.55
C ASN A 222 -17.78 -6.62 6.02
N ASN A 223 -16.66 -7.34 6.12
CA ASN A 223 -15.41 -6.87 5.53
C ASN A 223 -15.47 -6.97 4.00
N THR A 224 -14.85 -6.00 3.32
CA THR A 224 -14.76 -5.96 1.84
C THR A 224 -13.32 -5.98 1.34
N SER A 225 -12.35 -5.77 2.24
CA SER A 225 -10.94 -5.68 1.89
C SER A 225 -10.36 -7.03 1.46
N GLN A 226 -9.63 -7.01 0.35
CA GLN A 226 -8.83 -8.16 -0.13
C GLN A 226 -7.38 -8.12 0.39
N HIS A 227 -7.11 -7.26 1.36
CA HIS A 227 -5.80 -7.14 2.00
C HIS A 227 -5.82 -7.55 3.46
N LEU A 228 -6.81 -7.09 4.23
CA LEU A 228 -6.94 -7.32 5.67
C LEU A 228 -8.35 -7.83 5.99
N TYR A 229 -8.46 -8.93 6.72
CA TYR A 229 -9.71 -9.32 7.36
C TYR A 229 -9.65 -8.97 8.84
N ARG A 230 -10.50 -8.05 9.29
CA ARG A 230 -10.47 -7.51 10.64
C ARG A 230 -11.72 -7.87 11.41
N ILE A 231 -11.51 -8.23 12.68
CA ILE A 231 -12.58 -8.44 13.68
C ILE A 231 -12.34 -7.50 14.87
N GLU A 232 -13.37 -7.27 15.66
CA GLU A 232 -13.26 -6.60 16.96
C GLU A 232 -13.37 -7.61 18.10
N VAL A 233 -12.50 -7.46 19.10
CA VAL A 233 -12.50 -8.25 20.33
C VAL A 233 -12.38 -7.31 21.54
N VAL A 234 -12.65 -7.83 22.75
CA VAL A 234 -12.57 -7.00 23.97
C VAL A 234 -11.13 -6.52 24.23
N HIS A 235 -10.15 -7.43 24.15
CA HIS A 235 -8.73 -7.17 24.38
C HIS A 235 -7.87 -7.86 23.31
N ASN A 236 -7.45 -7.12 22.29
CA ASN A 236 -6.77 -7.69 21.14
C ASN A 236 -5.43 -8.36 21.47
N LYS A 237 -4.62 -7.79 22.36
CA LYS A 237 -3.32 -8.40 22.73
C LYS A 237 -3.50 -9.78 23.35
N THR A 238 -4.41 -9.90 24.33
CA THR A 238 -4.73 -11.17 24.97
C THR A 238 -5.29 -12.19 23.97
N PHE A 239 -6.15 -11.74 23.07
CA PHE A 239 -6.72 -12.58 22.01
C PHE A 239 -5.60 -13.08 21.06
N ILE A 240 -4.72 -12.20 20.60
CA ILE A 240 -3.60 -12.55 19.71
C ILE A 240 -2.64 -13.54 20.37
N GLU A 241 -2.36 -13.39 21.68
CA GLU A 241 -1.53 -14.33 22.44
C GLU A 241 -2.18 -15.72 22.52
N LYS A 242 -3.49 -15.80 22.75
CA LYS A 242 -4.22 -17.07 22.74
C LYS A 242 -4.19 -17.72 21.35
N MET A 243 -4.48 -16.96 20.29
CA MET A 243 -4.41 -17.46 18.90
C MET A 243 -2.99 -17.95 18.55
N LYS A 244 -1.96 -17.25 18.99
CA LYS A 244 -0.56 -17.64 18.76
C LYS A 244 -0.25 -19.00 19.43
N LYS A 245 -0.74 -19.25 20.65
CA LYS A 245 -0.59 -20.55 21.32
C LYS A 245 -1.28 -21.70 20.56
N LEU A 246 -2.33 -21.38 19.79
CA LEU A 246 -3.02 -22.32 18.90
C LEU A 246 -2.38 -22.42 17.51
N GLY A 247 -1.20 -21.80 17.31
CA GLY A 247 -0.47 -21.85 16.05
C GLY A 247 -0.99 -20.87 14.97
N ILE A 248 -1.84 -19.90 15.33
CA ILE A 248 -2.45 -18.93 14.42
C ILE A 248 -1.82 -17.55 14.65
N ILE A 249 -1.21 -16.96 13.63
CA ILE A 249 -0.59 -15.64 13.70
C ILE A 249 -1.60 -14.58 13.27
N CYS A 250 -2.00 -13.74 14.22
CA CYS A 250 -2.83 -12.57 14.01
C CYS A 250 -2.02 -11.27 14.14
N GLY A 251 -2.59 -10.14 13.75
CA GLY A 251 -1.92 -8.84 13.83
C GLY A 251 -2.84 -7.69 14.21
N ILE A 252 -2.25 -6.51 14.43
CA ILE A 252 -2.99 -5.25 14.65
C ILE A 252 -2.70 -4.31 13.48
N HIS A 253 -3.72 -3.98 12.69
CA HIS A 253 -3.62 -3.02 11.59
C HIS A 253 -4.65 -1.89 11.81
N TYR A 254 -4.18 -0.73 12.33
CA TYR A 254 -2.80 -0.38 12.65
C TYR A 254 -2.73 0.23 14.06
N PRO A 255 -1.52 0.56 14.59
CA PRO A 255 -1.41 1.33 15.82
C PRO A 255 -2.02 2.73 15.64
N ALA A 256 -2.61 3.26 16.72
CA ALA A 256 -3.08 4.64 16.76
C ALA A 256 -1.90 5.58 17.04
N LEU A 257 -1.34 6.21 16.01
CA LEU A 257 -0.08 6.97 16.11
C LEU A 257 -0.19 8.20 17.00
N HIS A 258 -1.39 8.80 17.18
CA HIS A 258 -1.58 9.92 18.11
C HIS A 258 -1.29 9.55 19.57
N LEU A 259 -1.25 8.27 19.93
CA LEU A 259 -0.88 7.78 21.25
C LEU A 259 0.63 7.63 21.44
N ASN A 260 1.41 7.71 20.36
CA ASN A 260 2.86 7.56 20.39
C ASN A 260 3.54 8.93 20.52
N SER A 261 4.42 9.08 21.54
CA SER A 261 5.09 10.35 21.87
C SER A 261 5.94 10.91 20.71
N ILE A 262 6.50 10.06 19.87
CA ILE A 262 7.30 10.48 18.70
C ILE A 262 6.41 11.24 17.70
N TYR A 263 5.16 10.80 17.49
CA TYR A 263 4.26 11.41 16.51
C TYR A 263 3.38 12.51 17.08
N ASN A 264 3.03 12.44 18.36
CA ASN A 264 2.22 13.49 18.97
C ASN A 264 3.03 14.70 19.44
N GLY A 265 4.34 14.55 19.71
CA GLY A 265 5.22 15.64 20.15
C GLY A 265 4.69 16.37 21.39
N GLY A 266 4.01 15.66 22.31
CA GLY A 266 3.36 16.26 23.49
C GLY A 266 2.00 16.94 23.21
N ARG A 267 1.56 17.00 21.94
CA ARG A 267 0.24 17.53 21.56
C ARG A 267 -0.86 16.52 21.88
N LYS A 268 -2.04 17.00 22.23
CA LYS A 268 -3.23 16.17 22.40
C LYS A 268 -4.04 16.18 21.10
N PHE A 269 -4.37 14.99 20.62
CA PHE A 269 -5.27 14.80 19.48
C PHE A 269 -6.53 14.07 19.96
N ASP A 270 -7.69 14.57 19.57
CA ASP A 270 -8.97 13.93 19.89
C ASP A 270 -9.32 12.89 18.79
N CYS A 271 -8.94 11.64 19.05
CA CYS A 271 -9.15 10.51 18.15
C CYS A 271 -9.71 9.29 18.90
N PRO A 272 -10.93 9.39 19.50
CA PRO A 272 -11.50 8.35 20.35
C PRO A 272 -11.80 7.05 19.57
N LYS A 273 -12.29 7.13 18.31
CA LYS A 273 -12.55 5.96 17.46
C LYS A 273 -11.26 5.21 17.16
N SER A 274 -10.21 5.93 16.78
CA SER A 274 -8.88 5.36 16.51
C SER A 274 -8.28 4.69 17.75
N LYS A 275 -8.42 5.31 18.94
CA LYS A 275 -7.99 4.72 20.21
C LYS A 275 -8.75 3.43 20.50
N LYS A 276 -10.08 3.43 20.38
CA LYS A 276 -10.91 2.26 20.59
C LYS A 276 -10.54 1.14 19.61
N LEU A 277 -10.45 1.45 18.32
CA LEU A 277 -10.10 0.49 17.29
C LEU A 277 -8.73 -0.15 17.57
N TYR A 278 -7.71 0.64 17.90
CA TYR A 278 -6.37 0.14 18.19
C TYR A 278 -6.33 -0.92 19.30
N HIS A 279 -7.16 -0.79 20.34
CA HIS A 279 -7.21 -1.75 21.45
C HIS A 279 -8.07 -2.98 21.19
N ARG A 280 -8.92 -2.94 20.17
CA ARG A 280 -9.92 -3.97 19.91
C ARG A 280 -9.76 -4.71 18.59
N THR A 281 -9.12 -4.08 17.59
CA THR A 281 -8.98 -4.72 16.27
C THR A 281 -7.97 -5.84 16.28
N VAL A 282 -8.32 -6.92 15.57
CA VAL A 282 -7.43 -8.03 15.23
C VAL A 282 -7.58 -8.33 13.75
N SER A 283 -6.46 -8.46 13.05
CA SER A 283 -6.43 -8.97 11.68
C SER A 283 -6.17 -10.46 11.72
N LEU A 284 -7.07 -11.23 11.13
CA LEU A 284 -6.96 -12.67 10.97
C LEU A 284 -6.11 -13.04 9.75
N PRO A 285 -5.56 -14.28 9.67
CA PRO A 285 -4.86 -14.75 8.50
C PRO A 285 -5.67 -14.58 7.22
N MET A 286 -5.06 -13.93 6.23
CA MET A 286 -5.67 -13.68 4.94
C MET A 286 -4.61 -13.72 3.84
N ASN A 287 -4.46 -14.88 3.22
CA ASN A 287 -3.53 -15.06 2.12
C ASN A 287 -3.98 -16.19 1.18
N GLU A 288 -3.49 -16.15 -0.06
CA GLU A 288 -3.91 -17.05 -1.13
C GLU A 288 -3.47 -18.51 -0.99
N LYS A 289 -2.67 -18.84 0.02
CA LYS A 289 -2.22 -20.21 0.31
C LYS A 289 -2.96 -20.85 1.48
N LEU A 290 -3.88 -20.11 2.11
CA LEU A 290 -4.67 -20.64 3.20
C LEU A 290 -5.55 -21.78 2.68
N SER A 291 -5.37 -22.97 3.25
CA SER A 291 -6.19 -24.13 2.91
C SER A 291 -7.58 -24.02 3.55
N PHE A 292 -8.54 -24.78 3.02
CA PHE A 292 -9.90 -24.86 3.58
C PHE A 292 -9.89 -25.30 5.05
N TYR A 293 -9.11 -26.33 5.39
CA TYR A 293 -8.98 -26.82 6.78
C TYR A 293 -8.37 -25.78 7.74
N GLU A 294 -7.37 -25.01 7.26
CA GLU A 294 -6.83 -23.92 8.07
C GLU A 294 -7.83 -22.80 8.28
N LEU A 295 -8.63 -22.47 7.26
CA LEU A 295 -9.70 -21.47 7.36
C LEU A 295 -10.76 -21.89 8.38
N GLU A 296 -11.27 -23.12 8.30
CA GLU A 296 -12.23 -23.69 9.28
C GLU A 296 -11.64 -23.66 10.69
N TYR A 297 -10.41 -24.13 10.85
CA TYR A 297 -9.71 -24.12 12.14
C TYR A 297 -9.62 -22.71 12.75
N ILE A 298 -9.26 -21.69 11.92
CA ILE A 298 -9.22 -20.30 12.39
C ILE A 298 -10.61 -19.86 12.86
N ILE A 299 -11.66 -20.12 12.07
CA ILE A 299 -13.04 -19.72 12.36
C ILE A 299 -13.49 -20.34 13.69
N ASP A 300 -13.26 -21.64 13.89
CA ASP A 300 -13.63 -22.35 15.13
C ASP A 300 -12.91 -21.73 16.33
N LYS A 301 -11.61 -21.48 16.24
CA LYS A 301 -10.85 -20.87 17.34
C LYS A 301 -11.24 -19.41 17.59
N VAL A 302 -11.64 -18.68 16.59
CA VAL A 302 -12.22 -17.33 16.78
C VAL A 302 -13.55 -17.43 17.54
N LYS A 303 -14.46 -18.32 17.13
CA LYS A 303 -15.76 -18.52 17.80
C LYS A 303 -15.62 -18.98 19.26
N GLU A 304 -14.60 -19.78 19.57
CA GLU A 304 -14.31 -20.23 20.95
C GLU A 304 -13.75 -19.10 21.85
N LEU A 305 -13.12 -18.06 21.29
CA LEU A 305 -12.36 -17.06 22.04
C LEU A 305 -13.03 -15.68 22.10
N ILE A 306 -14.06 -15.42 21.28
CA ILE A 306 -14.92 -14.22 21.34
C ILE A 306 -16.06 -14.46 22.31
#